data_8d12895b090727cbe21cf993b25abe01
#
_entry.id   8d12895b090727cbe21cf993b25abe01
#
_cell.length_a   1.000
_cell.length_b   1.000
_cell.length_c   1.000
_cell.angle_alpha   90.00
_cell.angle_beta   90.00
_cell.angle_gamma   90.00
#
_symmetry.space_group_name_H-M   'P 1'
#
loop_
_entity.id
_entity.type
_entity.pdbx_description
1 polymer ?
#
loop_
_entity_poly.entity_id
_entity_poly.type
_entity_poly.pdbx_seq_one_letter_code
_entity_poly.pdbx_strand_id
1 'polypeptide(L)'
;MKNYEIVNIDSQAGGGLEVLFPDWEGSKEHLLVYSPHDDDAIIGAGYAMRAALDEGAQVHIIIVCSGNCGYSTVEEKETIVETRKRETLNCYKAFGIPEENILFLGYPDFSALNYVGWQIAPDREGHFRTSITEMRNRQITRILVPNHYHEHVDHIAAYMMGAYDAPQVGDIHTVDWATPHTVRSVAQYSVWADLDPEDALLHKRNAELRANTVMVASEEIEKSVADSIMQYTSQLEIIAGLIEARKARRLTDGRFIEVYLRFDPRPKIRFEPYKKWIENR
;
A
#
# COMPACT_ATOMS: atom_id res chain seq x y z
N MET A 1 4.02 -26.41 -3.25
CA MET A 1 4.79 -25.48 -2.38
C MET A 1 4.32 -24.09 -2.70
N LYS A 2 4.17 -23.21 -1.71
CA LYS A 2 3.85 -21.79 -1.97
C LYS A 2 5.02 -21.15 -2.74
N ASN A 3 4.71 -20.28 -3.70
CA ASN A 3 5.72 -19.56 -4.50
C ASN A 3 6.35 -18.38 -3.73
N TYR A 4 6.09 -18.29 -2.43
CA TYR A 4 6.59 -17.22 -1.56
C TYR A 4 6.75 -17.70 -0.11
N GLU A 5 7.55 -16.96 0.64
CA GLU A 5 7.73 -17.07 2.09
C GLU A 5 7.79 -15.65 2.69
N ILE A 6 7.22 -15.48 3.86
CA ILE A 6 7.29 -14.18 4.58
C ILE A 6 8.00 -14.41 5.90
N VAL A 7 8.94 -13.53 6.22
CA VAL A 7 9.74 -13.60 7.45
C VAL A 7 9.60 -12.29 8.23
N ASN A 8 9.24 -12.40 9.50
CA ASN A 8 9.33 -11.27 10.42
C ASN A 8 10.77 -11.15 10.93
N ILE A 9 11.40 -9.98 10.73
CA ILE A 9 12.82 -9.76 11.01
C ILE A 9 13.11 -9.82 12.51
N ASP A 10 12.20 -9.28 13.34
CA ASP A 10 12.43 -9.16 14.77
C ASP A 10 12.29 -10.52 15.50
N SER A 11 11.29 -11.31 15.14
CA SER A 11 11.03 -12.63 15.73
C SER A 11 11.69 -13.79 14.98
N GLN A 12 12.18 -13.56 13.76
CA GLN A 12 12.66 -14.58 12.81
C GLN A 12 11.62 -15.67 12.49
N ALA A 13 10.34 -15.38 12.77
CA ALA A 13 9.25 -16.28 12.42
C ALA A 13 8.97 -16.20 10.91
N GLY A 14 8.99 -17.35 10.24
CA GLY A 14 8.65 -17.51 8.82
C GLY A 14 7.28 -18.16 8.64
N GLY A 15 6.62 -17.87 7.52
CA GLY A 15 5.32 -18.43 7.19
C GLY A 15 4.74 -17.87 5.90
N GLY A 16 3.42 -17.86 5.81
CA GLY A 16 2.65 -17.27 4.72
C GLY A 16 2.17 -15.85 5.05
N LEU A 17 1.04 -15.47 4.45
CA LEU A 17 0.47 -14.12 4.63
C LEU A 17 0.07 -13.81 6.10
N GLU A 18 -0.11 -14.82 6.94
CA GLU A 18 -0.34 -14.64 8.37
C GLU A 18 0.81 -13.93 9.11
N VAL A 19 2.04 -13.98 8.57
CA VAL A 19 3.19 -13.24 9.11
C VAL A 19 3.06 -11.74 8.83
N LEU A 20 2.56 -11.36 7.66
CA LEU A 20 2.29 -9.95 7.31
C LEU A 20 0.94 -9.49 7.86
N PHE A 21 -0.07 -10.33 7.80
CA PHE A 21 -1.45 -10.05 8.22
C PHE A 21 -1.90 -11.07 9.26
N PRO A 22 -1.75 -10.80 10.57
CA PRO A 22 -2.15 -11.73 11.62
C PRO A 22 -3.57 -12.25 11.45
N ASP A 23 -3.79 -13.53 11.76
CA ASP A 23 -5.08 -14.21 11.59
C ASP A 23 -5.63 -14.16 10.16
N TRP A 24 -4.75 -14.34 9.17
CA TRP A 24 -5.10 -14.39 7.76
C TRP A 24 -5.98 -15.62 7.45
N GLU A 25 -7.12 -15.40 6.77
CA GLU A 25 -8.12 -16.42 6.49
C GLU A 25 -8.31 -16.71 4.97
N GLY A 26 -7.31 -16.38 4.14
CA GLY A 26 -7.32 -16.71 2.70
C GLY A 26 -8.49 -16.06 1.96
N SER A 27 -9.37 -16.89 1.35
CA SER A 27 -10.47 -16.40 0.49
C SER A 27 -11.53 -15.54 1.20
N LYS A 28 -11.48 -15.43 2.53
CA LYS A 28 -12.38 -14.55 3.29
C LYS A 28 -11.83 -13.13 3.43
N GLU A 29 -10.61 -12.90 2.98
CA GLU A 29 -9.96 -11.61 3.14
C GLU A 29 -10.23 -10.67 1.96
N HIS A 30 -10.35 -9.41 2.30
CA HIS A 30 -10.42 -8.29 1.36
C HIS A 30 -9.25 -7.35 1.65
N LEU A 31 -8.23 -7.41 0.81
CA LEU A 31 -7.04 -6.58 0.89
C LEU A 31 -7.24 -5.30 0.08
N LEU A 32 -7.13 -4.15 0.73
CA LEU A 32 -7.10 -2.84 0.06
C LEU A 32 -5.66 -2.33 0.00
N VAL A 33 -5.24 -1.83 -1.15
CA VAL A 33 -3.96 -1.15 -1.32
C VAL A 33 -4.22 0.30 -1.74
N TYR A 34 -3.73 1.24 -0.94
CA TYR A 34 -3.70 2.65 -1.32
C TYR A 34 -2.50 2.89 -2.24
N SER A 35 -2.76 3.36 -3.45
CA SER A 35 -1.75 3.72 -4.46
C SER A 35 -1.74 5.24 -4.61
N PRO A 36 -0.67 5.93 -4.22
CA PRO A 36 -0.55 7.38 -4.44
C PRO A 36 -0.75 7.75 -5.90
N HIS A 37 0.06 7.20 -6.78
CA HIS A 37 -0.11 7.22 -8.23
C HIS A 37 -0.58 5.84 -8.71
N ASP A 38 -0.88 5.73 -9.94
CA ASP A 38 -1.55 4.56 -10.53
C ASP A 38 -0.67 3.30 -10.59
N ASP A 39 0.65 3.44 -10.56
CA ASP A 39 1.67 2.38 -10.65
C ASP A 39 2.27 1.98 -9.30
N ASP A 40 2.17 2.79 -8.25
CA ASP A 40 2.88 2.59 -6.99
C ASP A 40 2.52 1.27 -6.28
N ALA A 41 1.24 0.89 -6.28
CA ALA A 41 0.82 -0.34 -5.60
C ALA A 41 1.39 -1.59 -6.27
N ILE A 42 1.43 -1.65 -7.61
CA ILE A 42 2.02 -2.80 -8.32
C ILE A 42 3.54 -2.84 -8.15
N ILE A 43 4.19 -1.67 -8.08
CA ILE A 43 5.64 -1.55 -7.91
C ILE A 43 6.07 -1.99 -6.51
N GLY A 44 5.38 -1.53 -5.46
CA GLY A 44 5.82 -1.66 -4.08
C GLY A 44 5.12 -2.75 -3.27
N ALA A 45 3.94 -3.22 -3.71
CA ALA A 45 3.14 -4.23 -3.01
C ALA A 45 2.74 -5.42 -3.89
N GLY A 46 3.38 -5.56 -5.05
CA GLY A 46 3.03 -6.56 -6.06
C GLY A 46 3.07 -7.99 -5.53
N TYR A 47 4.06 -8.34 -4.71
CA TYR A 47 4.18 -9.71 -4.20
C TYR A 47 3.06 -10.04 -3.20
N ALA A 48 2.76 -9.13 -2.27
CA ALA A 48 1.67 -9.35 -1.32
C ALA A 48 0.31 -9.43 -2.02
N MET A 49 0.06 -8.59 -3.02
CA MET A 49 -1.15 -8.65 -3.83
C MET A 49 -1.26 -9.98 -4.58
N ARG A 50 -0.16 -10.44 -5.21
CA ARG A 50 -0.16 -11.72 -5.94
C ARG A 50 -0.42 -12.90 -5.00
N ALA A 51 0.26 -12.93 -3.86
CA ALA A 51 0.05 -13.97 -2.86
C ALA A 51 -1.41 -13.99 -2.33
N ALA A 52 -2.00 -12.80 -2.10
CA ALA A 52 -3.39 -12.69 -1.67
C ALA A 52 -4.36 -13.24 -2.73
N LEU A 53 -4.16 -12.89 -4.00
CA LEU A 53 -4.95 -13.43 -5.12
C LEU A 53 -4.80 -14.95 -5.24
N ASP A 54 -3.58 -15.48 -5.10
CA ASP A 54 -3.30 -16.92 -5.18
C ASP A 54 -3.95 -17.72 -4.04
N GLU A 55 -4.18 -17.08 -2.88
CA GLU A 55 -4.93 -17.66 -1.77
C GLU A 55 -6.45 -17.39 -1.83
N GLY A 56 -6.93 -16.80 -2.92
CA GLY A 56 -8.35 -16.56 -3.20
C GLY A 56 -8.94 -15.32 -2.53
N ALA A 57 -8.10 -14.46 -1.93
CA ALA A 57 -8.55 -13.19 -1.38
C ALA A 57 -8.96 -12.22 -2.49
N GLN A 58 -9.85 -11.28 -2.18
CA GLN A 58 -10.14 -10.16 -3.05
C GLN A 58 -9.13 -9.04 -2.83
N VAL A 59 -8.60 -8.49 -3.91
CA VAL A 59 -7.70 -7.34 -3.86
C VAL A 59 -8.40 -6.13 -4.46
N HIS A 60 -8.34 -5.01 -3.74
CA HIS A 60 -8.92 -3.73 -4.10
C HIS A 60 -7.84 -2.66 -4.11
N ILE A 61 -7.96 -1.68 -5.00
CA ILE A 61 -7.00 -0.57 -5.13
C ILE A 61 -7.75 0.76 -5.01
N ILE A 62 -7.24 1.68 -4.20
CA ILE A 62 -7.62 3.10 -4.25
C ILE A 62 -6.45 3.87 -4.83
N ILE A 63 -6.65 4.46 -6.01
CA ILE A 63 -5.68 5.34 -6.67
C ILE A 63 -6.02 6.78 -6.29
N VAL A 64 -5.09 7.45 -5.64
CA VAL A 64 -5.31 8.76 -5.04
C VAL A 64 -5.19 9.88 -6.05
N CYS A 65 -4.09 9.91 -6.81
CA CYS A 65 -3.79 10.97 -7.77
C CYS A 65 -4.29 10.64 -9.17
N SER A 66 -4.48 11.66 -9.99
CA SER A 66 -4.98 11.53 -11.35
C SER A 66 -3.90 11.20 -12.38
N GLY A 67 -2.61 11.33 -12.01
CA GLY A 67 -1.49 11.19 -12.95
C GLY A 67 -1.33 12.37 -13.91
N ASN A 68 -1.92 13.53 -13.59
CA ASN A 68 -1.94 14.70 -14.48
C ASN A 68 -0.57 15.37 -14.69
N CYS A 69 0.43 15.04 -13.87
CA CYS A 69 1.82 15.50 -14.06
C CYS A 69 2.73 14.43 -14.68
N GLY A 70 2.19 13.27 -15.08
CA GLY A 70 2.95 12.16 -15.64
C GLY A 70 3.22 12.23 -17.15
N TYR A 71 3.09 13.39 -17.80
CA TYR A 71 3.38 13.55 -19.22
C TYR A 71 4.88 13.78 -19.46
N SER A 72 5.41 13.16 -20.52
CA SER A 72 6.81 13.29 -20.95
C SER A 72 7.00 14.37 -22.01
N THR A 73 5.95 14.75 -22.72
CA THR A 73 5.94 15.83 -23.71
C THR A 73 4.78 16.78 -23.47
N VAL A 74 4.89 18.04 -23.94
CA VAL A 74 3.83 19.05 -23.77
C VAL A 74 2.53 18.63 -24.47
N GLU A 75 2.63 17.92 -25.58
CA GLU A 75 1.52 17.42 -26.37
C GLU A 75 0.67 16.39 -25.63
N GLU A 76 1.28 15.62 -24.74
CA GLU A 76 0.58 14.61 -23.92
C GLU A 76 -0.24 15.21 -22.79
N LYS A 77 0.05 16.44 -22.37
CA LYS A 77 -0.54 17.08 -21.18
C LYS A 77 -2.05 16.99 -21.11
N GLU A 78 -2.74 17.15 -22.24
CA GLU A 78 -4.21 17.16 -22.29
C GLU A 78 -4.81 15.74 -22.29
N THR A 79 -4.02 14.72 -22.58
CA THR A 79 -4.49 13.33 -22.74
C THR A 79 -3.92 12.37 -21.71
N ILE A 80 -2.91 12.78 -20.95
CA ILE A 80 -2.14 11.88 -20.09
C ILE A 80 -3.01 11.21 -19.03
N VAL A 81 -3.97 11.92 -18.41
CA VAL A 81 -4.85 11.36 -17.38
C VAL A 81 -5.64 10.16 -17.91
N GLU A 82 -6.28 10.32 -19.08
CA GLU A 82 -7.05 9.23 -19.69
C GLU A 82 -6.14 8.10 -20.20
N THR A 83 -4.95 8.45 -20.67
CA THR A 83 -3.95 7.46 -21.10
C THR A 83 -3.50 6.60 -19.94
N ARG A 84 -3.06 7.21 -18.83
CA ARG A 84 -2.63 6.50 -17.62
C ARG A 84 -3.76 5.68 -17.00
N LYS A 85 -4.97 6.22 -16.94
CA LYS A 85 -6.13 5.48 -16.46
C LYS A 85 -6.37 4.19 -17.26
N ARG A 86 -6.29 4.25 -18.58
CA ARG A 86 -6.41 3.06 -19.45
C ARG A 86 -5.27 2.07 -19.21
N GLU A 87 -4.04 2.55 -19.10
CA GLU A 87 -2.86 1.73 -18.83
C GLU A 87 -2.96 1.04 -17.45
N THR A 88 -3.44 1.77 -16.45
CA THR A 88 -3.75 1.26 -15.12
C THR A 88 -4.75 0.10 -15.16
N LEU A 89 -5.86 0.29 -15.84
CA LEU A 89 -6.86 -0.78 -15.99
C LEU A 89 -6.29 -2.01 -16.72
N ASN A 90 -5.44 -1.81 -17.72
CA ASN A 90 -4.74 -2.90 -18.41
C ASN A 90 -3.76 -3.61 -17.49
N CYS A 91 -2.97 -2.86 -16.70
CA CYS A 91 -2.00 -3.38 -15.75
C CYS A 91 -2.68 -4.28 -14.71
N TYR A 92 -3.67 -3.76 -14.00
CA TYR A 92 -4.34 -4.52 -12.94
C TYR A 92 -5.17 -5.68 -13.49
N LYS A 93 -5.79 -5.54 -14.66
CA LYS A 93 -6.46 -6.64 -15.35
C LYS A 93 -5.48 -7.77 -15.70
N ALA A 94 -4.31 -7.45 -16.25
CA ALA A 94 -3.26 -8.43 -16.54
C ALA A 94 -2.75 -9.11 -15.25
N PHE A 95 -2.73 -8.37 -14.14
CA PHE A 95 -2.35 -8.89 -12.83
C PHE A 95 -3.43 -9.76 -12.17
N GLY A 96 -4.68 -9.70 -12.65
CA GLY A 96 -5.83 -10.47 -12.13
C GLY A 96 -6.75 -9.69 -11.19
N ILE A 97 -6.66 -8.38 -11.17
CA ILE A 97 -7.56 -7.48 -10.40
C ILE A 97 -8.57 -6.87 -11.37
N PRO A 98 -9.88 -7.09 -11.20
CA PRO A 98 -10.91 -6.57 -12.10
C PRO A 98 -11.14 -5.08 -11.88
N GLU A 99 -11.66 -4.39 -12.91
CA GLU A 99 -11.89 -2.94 -12.92
C GLU A 99 -12.79 -2.47 -11.78
N GLU A 100 -13.83 -3.22 -11.43
CA GLU A 100 -14.74 -2.92 -10.34
C GLU A 100 -14.07 -2.88 -8.95
N ASN A 101 -12.86 -3.43 -8.84
CA ASN A 101 -12.06 -3.39 -7.60
C ASN A 101 -11.11 -2.17 -7.56
N ILE A 102 -11.16 -1.28 -8.53
CA ILE A 102 -10.29 -0.10 -8.61
C ILE A 102 -11.14 1.17 -8.45
N LEU A 103 -10.81 1.96 -7.43
CA LEU A 103 -11.39 3.28 -7.20
C LEU A 103 -10.37 4.37 -7.52
N PHE A 104 -10.73 5.30 -8.39
CA PHE A 104 -9.94 6.50 -8.68
C PHE A 104 -10.51 7.69 -7.91
N LEU A 105 -9.72 8.30 -7.01
CA LEU A 105 -10.10 9.55 -6.33
C LEU A 105 -9.87 10.77 -7.22
N GLY A 106 -8.86 10.70 -8.11
CA GLY A 106 -8.64 11.70 -9.15
C GLY A 106 -8.10 13.04 -8.66
N TYR A 107 -7.40 13.07 -7.52
CA TYR A 107 -6.81 14.31 -7.03
C TYR A 107 -5.59 14.71 -7.86
N PRO A 108 -5.34 16.02 -8.06
CA PRO A 108 -4.18 16.47 -8.81
C PRO A 108 -2.87 16.02 -8.15
N ASP A 109 -1.91 15.58 -8.96
CA ASP A 109 -0.57 15.25 -8.50
C ASP A 109 0.08 16.42 -7.75
N PHE A 110 0.96 16.14 -6.79
CA PHE A 110 1.58 17.09 -5.86
C PHE A 110 0.60 17.85 -4.95
N SER A 111 -0.69 17.47 -4.95
CA SER A 111 -1.74 18.20 -4.26
C SER A 111 -2.63 17.34 -3.38
N ALA A 112 -2.40 16.03 -3.31
CA ALA A 112 -3.27 15.09 -2.61
C ALA A 112 -3.44 15.42 -1.12
N LEU A 113 -2.44 16.02 -0.45
CA LEU A 113 -2.54 16.49 0.94
C LEU A 113 -3.70 17.48 1.17
N ASN A 114 -4.07 18.28 0.16
CA ASN A 114 -5.18 19.22 0.27
C ASN A 114 -6.55 18.54 0.34
N TYR A 115 -6.60 17.22 0.13
CA TYR A 115 -7.84 16.42 0.11
C TYR A 115 -7.92 15.45 1.29
N VAL A 116 -6.96 15.48 2.21
CA VAL A 116 -6.98 14.65 3.42
C VAL A 116 -8.05 15.19 4.39
N GLY A 117 -8.97 14.32 4.79
CA GLY A 117 -10.05 14.65 5.71
C GLY A 117 -11.43 14.62 5.06
N TRP A 118 -12.45 15.01 5.82
CA TRP A 118 -13.83 15.01 5.34
C TRP A 118 -14.17 16.34 4.66
N GLN A 119 -14.31 17.42 5.45
CA GLN A 119 -14.63 18.75 4.91
C GLN A 119 -13.35 19.58 4.85
N ILE A 120 -12.86 19.83 3.64
CA ILE A 120 -11.61 20.56 3.38
C ILE A 120 -11.84 22.03 3.01
N ALA A 121 -13.08 22.39 2.72
CA ALA A 121 -13.58 23.75 2.54
C ALA A 121 -15.11 23.75 2.79
N PRO A 122 -15.78 24.92 2.94
CA PRO A 122 -17.20 24.99 3.25
C PRO A 122 -18.11 24.14 2.34
N ASP A 123 -17.79 24.08 1.05
CA ASP A 123 -18.59 23.36 0.04
C ASP A 123 -17.78 22.26 -0.67
N ARG A 124 -16.72 21.76 -0.05
CA ARG A 124 -15.84 20.75 -0.65
C ARG A 124 -15.46 19.67 0.34
N GLU A 125 -15.83 18.42 -0.02
CA GLU A 125 -15.38 17.23 0.72
C GLU A 125 -14.00 16.78 0.22
N GLY A 126 -13.23 16.18 1.14
CA GLY A 126 -12.02 15.44 0.84
C GLY A 126 -12.31 13.94 0.60
N HIS A 127 -11.29 13.11 0.84
CA HIS A 127 -11.37 11.67 0.57
C HIS A 127 -12.22 10.90 1.59
N PHE A 128 -12.30 11.37 2.85
CA PHE A 128 -12.64 10.55 4.02
C PHE A 128 -13.98 9.82 3.88
N ARG A 129 -15.05 10.54 3.49
CA ARG A 129 -16.36 9.91 3.33
C ARG A 129 -16.36 8.83 2.25
N THR A 130 -15.77 9.12 1.10
CA THR A 130 -15.67 8.17 -0.01
C THR A 130 -14.88 6.94 0.40
N SER A 131 -13.71 7.12 1.03
CA SER A 131 -12.85 6.02 1.45
C SER A 131 -13.51 5.14 2.51
N ILE A 132 -14.11 5.73 3.55
CA ILE A 132 -14.80 4.96 4.61
C ILE A 132 -16.00 4.19 4.02
N THR A 133 -16.80 4.83 3.17
CA THR A 133 -17.94 4.18 2.53
C THR A 133 -17.50 3.00 1.68
N GLU A 134 -16.45 3.18 0.89
CA GLU A 134 -15.89 2.13 0.02
C GLU A 134 -15.35 0.96 0.84
N MET A 135 -14.54 1.25 1.87
CA MET A 135 -14.00 0.21 2.75
C MET A 135 -15.10 -0.59 3.45
N ARG A 136 -16.17 0.07 3.90
CA ARG A 136 -17.31 -0.59 4.53
C ARG A 136 -18.11 -1.44 3.54
N ASN A 137 -18.42 -0.91 2.35
CA ASN A 137 -19.17 -1.64 1.32
C ASN A 137 -18.43 -2.88 0.84
N ARG A 138 -17.11 -2.78 0.68
CA ARG A 138 -16.24 -3.88 0.24
C ARG A 138 -15.79 -4.80 1.37
N GLN A 139 -16.19 -4.52 2.62
CA GLN A 139 -15.80 -5.31 3.79
C GLN A 139 -14.27 -5.48 3.91
N ILE A 140 -13.51 -4.40 3.72
CA ILE A 140 -12.05 -4.43 3.73
C ILE A 140 -11.53 -4.90 5.08
N THR A 141 -10.72 -5.96 5.09
CA THR A 141 -10.17 -6.58 6.30
C THR A 141 -8.70 -6.24 6.54
N ARG A 142 -7.96 -5.96 5.46
CA ARG A 142 -6.52 -5.67 5.48
C ARG A 142 -6.20 -4.47 4.62
N ILE A 143 -5.23 -3.66 5.03
CA ILE A 143 -4.83 -2.48 4.26
C ILE A 143 -3.31 -2.44 4.11
N LEU A 144 -2.86 -2.13 2.89
CA LEU A 144 -1.51 -1.71 2.58
C LEU A 144 -1.52 -0.22 2.23
N VAL A 145 -0.61 0.54 2.84
CA VAL A 145 -0.40 1.96 2.58
C VAL A 145 1.03 2.20 2.12
N PRO A 146 1.29 3.23 1.30
CA PRO A 146 2.66 3.54 0.89
C PRO A 146 3.50 4.00 2.08
N ASN A 147 4.82 3.89 1.96
CA ASN A 147 5.74 4.53 2.87
C ASN A 147 5.58 6.07 2.79
N HIS A 148 5.57 6.72 3.95
CA HIS A 148 5.44 8.18 4.05
C HIS A 148 6.78 8.90 4.26
N TYR A 149 7.87 8.15 4.38
CA TYR A 149 9.17 8.68 4.70
C TYR A 149 10.05 8.76 3.45
N HIS A 150 10.55 9.97 3.14
CA HIS A 150 11.49 10.28 2.07
C HIS A 150 11.09 9.83 0.64
N GLU A 151 9.80 9.63 0.39
CA GLU A 151 9.32 9.36 -0.97
C GLU A 151 8.72 10.63 -1.60
N HIS A 152 7.43 10.65 -1.84
CA HIS A 152 6.75 11.75 -2.50
C HIS A 152 5.67 12.35 -1.58
N VAL A 153 5.34 13.65 -1.75
CA VAL A 153 4.31 14.31 -0.94
C VAL A 153 2.94 13.62 -1.04
N ASP A 154 2.60 13.07 -2.19
CA ASP A 154 1.34 12.34 -2.40
C ASP A 154 1.37 10.96 -1.72
N HIS A 155 2.56 10.36 -1.48
CA HIS A 155 2.70 9.16 -0.64
C HIS A 155 2.36 9.46 0.82
N ILE A 156 2.76 10.62 1.34
CA ILE A 156 2.35 11.09 2.66
C ILE A 156 0.81 11.19 2.74
N ALA A 157 0.18 11.79 1.73
CA ALA A 157 -1.27 11.90 1.69
C ALA A 157 -1.97 10.54 1.67
N ALA A 158 -1.56 9.64 0.78
CA ALA A 158 -2.12 8.29 0.66
C ALA A 158 -1.89 7.46 1.93
N TYR A 159 -0.71 7.59 2.57
CA TYR A 159 -0.46 6.99 3.88
C TYR A 159 -1.45 7.51 4.93
N MET A 160 -1.63 8.83 5.03
CA MET A 160 -2.57 9.41 5.99
C MET A 160 -3.99 8.93 5.74
N MET A 161 -4.43 8.92 4.49
CA MET A 161 -5.76 8.42 4.09
C MET A 161 -5.98 6.98 4.55
N GLY A 162 -5.06 6.07 4.25
CA GLY A 162 -5.24 4.65 4.60
C GLY A 162 -4.99 4.34 6.07
N ALA A 163 -3.88 4.83 6.64
CA ALA A 163 -3.47 4.49 8.00
C ALA A 163 -4.38 5.07 9.08
N TYR A 164 -4.85 6.32 8.90
CA TYR A 164 -5.73 6.97 9.89
C TYR A 164 -7.21 6.64 9.69
N ASP A 165 -7.62 6.31 8.46
CA ASP A 165 -8.99 5.92 8.18
C ASP A 165 -9.28 4.46 8.58
N ALA A 166 -8.31 3.56 8.47
CA ALA A 166 -8.47 2.14 8.78
C ALA A 166 -9.18 1.87 10.10
N PRO A 167 -8.78 2.49 11.25
CA PRO A 167 -9.48 2.31 12.51
C PRO A 167 -10.90 2.90 12.52
N GLN A 168 -11.17 3.93 11.70
CA GLN A 168 -12.48 4.60 11.65
C GLN A 168 -13.55 3.74 10.96
N VAL A 169 -13.15 2.79 10.12
CA VAL A 169 -14.08 1.86 9.46
C VAL A 169 -14.93 1.10 10.47
N GLY A 170 -14.33 0.73 11.61
CA GLY A 170 -15.00 0.01 12.69
C GLY A 170 -15.74 0.90 13.69
N ASP A 171 -15.57 2.21 13.64
CA ASP A 171 -16.25 3.11 14.55
C ASP A 171 -17.76 3.13 14.25
N ILE A 172 -18.59 3.10 15.31
CA ILE A 172 -20.06 3.02 15.22
C ILE A 172 -20.74 4.33 14.80
N HIS A 173 -19.94 5.31 14.38
CA HIS A 173 -20.44 6.62 13.92
C HIS A 173 -20.61 6.62 12.40
N THR A 174 -21.27 7.67 11.88
CA THR A 174 -21.48 7.83 10.42
C THR A 174 -22.08 6.56 9.78
N VAL A 175 -23.13 6.03 10.41
CA VAL A 175 -23.78 4.76 10.01
C VAL A 175 -24.51 4.84 8.67
N ASP A 176 -24.73 6.06 8.18
CA ASP A 176 -25.24 6.36 6.83
C ASP A 176 -24.13 6.22 5.74
N TRP A 177 -22.86 5.97 6.15
CA TRP A 177 -21.73 5.68 5.25
C TRP A 177 -21.44 4.18 5.19
N ALA A 178 -22.46 3.37 5.04
CA ALA A 178 -22.44 1.91 5.08
C ALA A 178 -22.19 1.31 6.49
N THR A 179 -22.27 -0.02 6.58
CA THR A 179 -22.21 -0.73 7.87
C THR A 179 -20.77 -0.83 8.40
N PRO A 180 -20.51 -0.34 9.63
CA PRO A 180 -19.19 -0.46 10.25
C PRO A 180 -18.73 -1.92 10.37
N HIS A 181 -17.41 -2.16 10.15
CA HIS A 181 -16.76 -3.43 10.44
C HIS A 181 -15.26 -3.19 10.74
N THR A 182 -14.53 -4.21 11.18
CA THR A 182 -13.16 -4.05 11.66
C THR A 182 -12.14 -4.33 10.55
N VAL A 183 -11.30 -3.34 10.23
CA VAL A 183 -10.01 -3.56 9.55
C VAL A 183 -9.06 -4.18 10.57
N ARG A 184 -8.55 -5.39 10.30
CA ARG A 184 -7.79 -6.19 11.26
C ARG A 184 -6.30 -5.85 11.31
N SER A 185 -5.73 -5.40 10.20
CA SER A 185 -4.31 -4.98 10.17
C SER A 185 -4.01 -4.01 9.05
N VAL A 186 -2.94 -3.22 9.28
CA VAL A 186 -2.36 -2.27 8.32
C VAL A 186 -0.86 -2.51 8.25
N ALA A 187 -0.29 -2.40 7.05
CA ALA A 187 1.16 -2.39 6.86
C ALA A 187 1.55 -1.36 5.80
N GLN A 188 2.80 -0.91 5.86
CA GLN A 188 3.39 -0.05 4.84
C GLN A 188 4.17 -0.89 3.83
N TYR A 189 4.15 -0.45 2.57
CA TYR A 189 5.04 -0.91 1.50
C TYR A 189 5.90 0.26 1.01
N SER A 190 7.04 -0.02 0.37
CA SER A 190 7.95 0.98 -0.16
C SER A 190 7.96 0.95 -1.68
N VAL A 191 8.01 2.12 -2.31
CA VAL A 191 8.11 2.28 -3.78
C VAL A 191 9.50 2.72 -4.17
N TRP A 192 9.93 3.90 -3.72
CA TRP A 192 11.17 4.56 -4.12
C TRP A 192 12.22 4.64 -3.03
N ALA A 193 11.80 4.98 -1.81
CA ALA A 193 12.68 5.04 -0.67
C ALA A 193 12.53 3.75 0.14
N ASP A 194 13.64 3.23 0.55
CA ASP A 194 13.66 2.04 1.38
C ASP A 194 13.02 2.34 2.73
N LEU A 195 12.19 1.42 3.19
CA LEU A 195 11.98 1.23 4.61
C LEU A 195 13.31 0.73 5.18
N ASP A 196 14.40 1.43 4.80
CA ASP A 196 15.75 0.93 4.92
C ASP A 196 16.19 0.94 6.37
N PRO A 197 16.68 -0.17 6.80
CA PRO A 197 17.22 -0.34 8.12
C PRO A 197 18.61 0.26 8.30
N GLU A 198 19.30 0.78 7.29
CA GLU A 198 20.71 1.12 7.46
C GLU A 198 20.93 2.05 8.65
N ASP A 199 20.21 3.16 8.72
CA ASP A 199 20.25 4.05 9.88
C ASP A 199 19.72 3.38 11.16
N ALA A 200 18.70 2.54 11.06
CA ALA A 200 18.13 1.84 12.21
C ALA A 200 19.03 0.70 12.71
N LEU A 201 19.60 -0.09 11.79
CA LEU A 201 20.48 -1.21 12.15
C LEU A 201 21.88 -0.75 12.58
N LEU A 202 22.49 0.20 11.86
CA LEU A 202 23.85 0.65 12.12
C LEU A 202 23.90 1.75 13.18
N HIS A 203 22.97 2.69 13.14
CA HIS A 203 22.97 3.88 14.00
C HIS A 203 21.84 3.90 15.02
N LYS A 204 20.94 2.91 15.00
CA LYS A 204 19.75 2.80 15.85
C LYS A 204 18.84 4.04 15.81
N ARG A 205 18.83 4.73 14.67
CA ARG A 205 17.95 5.86 14.39
C ARG A 205 16.73 5.37 13.62
N ASN A 206 15.61 6.06 13.77
CA ASN A 206 14.37 5.77 13.04
C ASN A 206 14.01 4.28 13.01
N ALA A 207 14.26 3.55 14.10
CA ALA A 207 14.00 2.11 14.19
C ALA A 207 12.50 1.79 13.92
N GLU A 208 11.62 2.73 14.21
CA GLU A 208 10.18 2.66 13.95
C GLU A 208 9.82 2.72 12.46
N LEU A 209 10.72 3.22 11.62
CA LEU A 209 10.54 3.29 10.15
C LEU A 209 11.18 2.10 9.44
N ARG A 210 11.90 1.26 10.16
CA ARG A 210 12.54 0.06 9.62
C ARG A 210 11.50 -0.97 9.20
N ALA A 211 11.67 -1.54 7.99
CA ALA A 211 10.92 -2.73 7.61
C ALA A 211 11.10 -3.83 8.66
N ASN A 212 10.00 -4.42 9.10
CA ASN A 212 10.02 -5.52 10.08
C ASN A 212 9.54 -6.84 9.48
N THR A 213 9.19 -6.85 8.21
CA THR A 213 8.69 -8.01 7.51
C THR A 213 9.27 -8.04 6.09
N VAL A 214 9.83 -9.17 5.69
CA VAL A 214 10.37 -9.40 4.35
C VAL A 214 9.58 -10.51 3.69
N MET A 215 9.10 -10.28 2.48
CA MET A 215 8.51 -11.29 1.63
C MET A 215 9.54 -11.74 0.59
N VAL A 216 9.79 -13.03 0.53
CA VAL A 216 10.65 -13.67 -0.46
C VAL A 216 9.76 -14.38 -1.46
N ALA A 217 9.84 -14.00 -2.73
CA ALA A 217 8.99 -14.49 -3.80
C ALA A 217 9.79 -15.22 -4.89
N SER A 218 9.14 -16.12 -5.61
CA SER A 218 9.73 -16.81 -6.75
C SER A 218 9.91 -15.86 -7.94
N GLU A 219 10.75 -16.25 -8.90
CA GLU A 219 10.92 -15.54 -10.17
C GLU A 219 9.60 -15.45 -10.96
N GLU A 220 8.67 -16.38 -10.78
CA GLU A 220 7.36 -16.37 -11.41
C GLU A 220 6.50 -15.20 -10.89
N ILE A 221 6.51 -14.95 -9.59
CA ILE A 221 5.82 -13.81 -8.98
C ILE A 221 6.45 -12.50 -9.47
N GLU A 222 7.78 -12.39 -9.42
CA GLU A 222 8.48 -11.19 -9.94
C GLU A 222 8.14 -10.94 -11.41
N LYS A 223 8.15 -11.99 -12.24
CA LYS A 223 7.78 -11.86 -13.64
C LYS A 223 6.34 -11.38 -13.82
N SER A 224 5.38 -11.87 -13.05
CA SER A 224 3.99 -11.42 -13.10
C SER A 224 3.86 -9.93 -12.79
N VAL A 225 4.59 -9.44 -11.78
CA VAL A 225 4.65 -8.01 -11.44
C VAL A 225 5.28 -7.21 -12.57
N ALA A 226 6.45 -7.63 -13.07
CA ALA A 226 7.16 -6.94 -14.13
C ALA A 226 6.34 -6.85 -15.43
N ASP A 227 5.71 -7.96 -15.85
CA ASP A 227 4.85 -8.01 -17.05
C ASP A 227 3.65 -7.06 -16.92
N SER A 228 3.12 -6.88 -15.69
CA SER A 228 2.00 -5.96 -15.44
C SER A 228 2.47 -4.50 -15.47
N ILE A 229 3.61 -4.18 -14.88
CA ILE A 229 4.21 -2.84 -14.92
C ILE A 229 4.46 -2.40 -16.37
N MET A 230 4.83 -3.31 -17.27
CA MET A 230 5.05 -3.01 -18.71
C MET A 230 3.80 -2.54 -19.46
N GLN A 231 2.62 -2.57 -18.86
CA GLN A 231 1.40 -2.00 -19.45
C GLN A 231 1.38 -0.46 -19.44
N TYR A 232 2.25 0.19 -18.63
CA TYR A 232 2.38 1.65 -18.61
C TYR A 232 3.27 2.15 -19.76
N THR A 233 2.75 2.09 -20.99
CA THR A 233 3.50 2.40 -22.21
C THR A 233 3.86 3.88 -22.36
N SER A 234 3.08 4.78 -21.77
CA SER A 234 3.38 6.21 -21.70
C SER A 234 4.57 6.54 -20.76
N GLN A 235 4.97 5.60 -19.92
CA GLN A 235 6.00 5.76 -18.89
C GLN A 235 7.25 4.90 -19.16
N LEU A 236 7.45 4.43 -20.41
CA LEU A 236 8.46 3.41 -20.72
C LEU A 236 9.89 3.78 -20.29
N GLU A 237 10.29 5.05 -20.38
CA GLU A 237 11.64 5.47 -19.96
C GLU A 237 11.84 5.32 -18.45
N ILE A 238 10.83 5.69 -17.65
CA ILE A 238 10.83 5.52 -16.19
C ILE A 238 10.73 4.04 -15.85
N ILE A 239 9.82 3.32 -16.51
CA ILE A 239 9.59 1.88 -16.32
C ILE A 239 10.86 1.06 -16.61
N ALA A 240 11.61 1.38 -17.67
CA ALA A 240 12.86 0.68 -17.97
C ALA A 240 13.89 0.81 -16.84
N GLY A 241 14.04 2.01 -16.28
CA GLY A 241 14.88 2.25 -15.12
C GLY A 241 14.41 1.50 -13.87
N LEU A 242 13.10 1.44 -13.68
CA LEU A 242 12.49 0.73 -12.56
C LEU A 242 12.69 -0.80 -12.66
N ILE A 243 12.47 -1.40 -13.81
CA ILE A 243 12.72 -2.83 -14.05
C ILE A 243 14.18 -3.17 -13.81
N GLU A 244 15.11 -2.29 -14.22
CA GLU A 244 16.53 -2.48 -13.92
C GLU A 244 16.82 -2.41 -12.42
N ALA A 245 16.25 -1.43 -11.73
CA ALA A 245 16.39 -1.28 -10.27
C ALA A 245 15.81 -2.49 -9.50
N ARG A 246 14.72 -3.11 -9.99
CA ARG A 246 14.15 -4.33 -9.40
C ARG A 246 15.11 -5.51 -9.39
N LYS A 247 16.13 -5.55 -10.26
CA LYS A 247 17.16 -6.60 -10.24
C LYS A 247 17.97 -6.62 -8.93
N ALA A 248 18.07 -5.49 -8.25
CA ALA A 248 18.71 -5.40 -6.92
C ALA A 248 17.93 -6.19 -5.84
N ARG A 249 16.66 -6.50 -6.06
CA ARG A 249 15.83 -7.32 -5.15
C ARG A 249 16.17 -8.82 -5.24
N ARG A 250 17.01 -9.23 -6.21
CA ARG A 250 17.31 -10.63 -6.47
C ARG A 250 18.30 -11.21 -5.47
N LEU A 251 17.93 -12.31 -4.85
CA LEU A 251 18.77 -13.10 -3.97
C LEU A 251 19.72 -14.01 -4.79
N THR A 252 20.76 -14.52 -4.13
CA THR A 252 21.75 -15.43 -4.75
C THR A 252 21.15 -16.75 -5.24
N ASP A 253 20.04 -17.18 -4.66
CA ASP A 253 19.29 -18.37 -5.06
C ASP A 253 18.26 -18.14 -6.19
N GLY A 254 18.18 -16.90 -6.69
CA GLY A 254 17.30 -16.50 -7.80
C GLY A 254 15.93 -15.99 -7.38
N ARG A 255 15.55 -16.08 -6.10
CA ARG A 255 14.32 -15.46 -5.57
C ARG A 255 14.46 -13.96 -5.43
N PHE A 256 13.37 -13.27 -5.15
CA PHE A 256 13.30 -11.81 -5.04
C PHE A 256 12.66 -11.39 -3.72
N ILE A 257 12.93 -10.18 -3.25
CA ILE A 257 12.39 -9.66 -1.99
C ILE A 257 11.55 -8.39 -2.18
N GLU A 258 10.51 -8.27 -1.38
CA GLU A 258 9.81 -7.02 -1.03
C GLU A 258 9.82 -6.84 0.48
N VAL A 259 9.79 -5.59 0.93
CA VAL A 259 9.85 -5.25 2.35
C VAL A 259 8.60 -4.52 2.79
N TYR A 260 8.19 -4.78 4.04
CA TYR A 260 7.00 -4.21 4.63
C TYR A 260 7.25 -3.78 6.07
N LEU A 261 6.53 -2.75 6.51
CA LEU A 261 6.48 -2.35 7.91
C LEU A 261 5.07 -2.57 8.46
N ARG A 262 4.93 -3.60 9.30
CA ARG A 262 3.70 -3.80 10.08
C ARG A 262 3.66 -2.82 11.24
N PHE A 263 2.52 -2.19 11.46
CA PHE A 263 2.32 -1.27 12.57
C PHE A 263 0.87 -1.33 13.07
N ASP A 264 0.62 -0.82 14.28
CA ASP A 264 -0.72 -0.65 14.82
C ASP A 264 -1.17 0.79 14.58
N PRO A 265 -2.15 1.05 13.71
CA PRO A 265 -2.59 2.41 13.39
C PRO A 265 -3.33 3.09 14.55
N ARG A 266 -3.77 2.32 15.57
CA ARG A 266 -4.42 2.85 16.78
C ARG A 266 -3.89 2.13 18.03
N PRO A 267 -2.61 2.34 18.39
CA PRO A 267 -2.01 1.65 19.53
C PRO A 267 -2.70 2.04 20.83
N LYS A 268 -2.89 1.06 21.70
CA LYS A 268 -3.46 1.29 23.03
C LYS A 268 -2.40 1.90 23.95
N ILE A 269 -2.78 2.94 24.70
CA ILE A 269 -1.93 3.52 25.73
C ILE A 269 -1.67 2.47 26.81
N ARG A 270 -0.40 2.25 27.14
CA ARG A 270 0.04 1.36 28.22
C ARG A 270 0.49 2.20 29.39
N PHE A 271 -0.30 2.21 30.45
CA PHE A 271 0.01 2.99 31.67
C PHE A 271 0.99 2.28 32.61
N GLU A 272 1.10 0.95 32.58
CA GLU A 272 1.91 0.16 33.50
C GLU A 272 3.39 0.56 33.58
N PRO A 273 4.10 0.87 32.49
CA PRO A 273 5.47 1.36 32.58
C PRO A 273 5.59 2.69 33.33
N TYR A 274 4.62 3.60 33.14
CA TYR A 274 4.61 4.90 33.81
C TYR A 274 4.28 4.76 35.28
N LYS A 275 3.32 3.89 35.69
CA LYS A 275 2.99 3.58 37.07
C LYS A 275 4.21 3.05 37.80
N LYS A 276 4.85 2.00 37.24
CA LYS A 276 6.06 1.42 37.84
C LYS A 276 7.17 2.45 38.01
N TRP A 277 7.37 3.34 37.04
CA TRP A 277 8.40 4.37 37.14
C TRP A 277 8.09 5.37 38.25
N ILE A 278 6.84 5.80 38.38
CA ILE A 278 6.41 6.73 39.47
C ILE A 278 6.48 6.08 40.83
N GLU A 279 6.00 4.83 40.96
CA GLU A 279 5.96 4.10 42.25
C GLU A 279 7.37 3.74 42.79
N ASN A 280 8.37 3.69 41.88
CA ASN A 280 9.77 3.42 42.27
C ASN A 280 10.61 4.70 42.44
N ARG A 281 10.02 5.86 42.48
CA ARG A 281 10.66 7.16 42.69
C ARG A 281 10.68 7.58 44.13
#